data_90c1e0926cd261941892a61c2955a19f
#
_entry.id   90c1e0926cd261941892a61c2955a19f
#
_cell.length_a   1.000
_cell.length_b   1.000
_cell.length_c   1.000
_cell.angle_alpha   90.00
_cell.angle_beta   90.00
_cell.angle_gamma   90.00
#
_symmetry.space_group_name_H-M   'P 1'
#
loop_
_entity.id
_entity.type
_entity.pdbx_description
1 polymer ?
#
loop_
_entity_poly.entity_id
_entity_poly.type
_entity_poly.pdbx_seq_one_letter_code
_entity_poly.pdbx_strand_id
1 'polypeptide(L)'
;MNAVDCFVRRALWAAALAGIVLSLAAPVPAISTPAWAQAPAAPTIPLDGKLAYRGFTVDATEIKDAPQYKAIMTSLLHQIDIVADCGAKPEQLQFFRGQIVFVKHAPPGGMGHFDSRSPGVTVAGIVAEPQKPILLHELLHAYHFRVMPDRYRNAEILTFFQRAQASGAYPKDAYLLKNVQEFFAVTASLYLWGNVDRPPHTRDKLKAAQPVYYAWLGQLFGVAK
;
A
#
# COMPACT_ATOMS: atom_id res chain seq x y z
N MET A 1 -20.16 10.33 -63.99
CA MET A 1 -19.77 9.78 -65.36
C MET A 1 -19.22 8.42 -65.08
N ASN A 2 -20.10 7.49 -65.25
CA ASN A 2 -20.11 6.33 -66.16
C ASN A 2 -19.18 5.21 -65.64
N ALA A 3 -19.75 4.19 -65.21
CA ALA A 3 -20.55 3.14 -65.89
C ALA A 3 -19.64 1.94 -66.18
N VAL A 4 -20.04 0.86 -65.71
CA VAL A 4 -20.87 -0.21 -66.25
C VAL A 4 -20.06 -1.47 -66.59
N ASP A 5 -20.54 -2.53 -65.99
CA ASP A 5 -20.80 -3.88 -66.48
C ASP A 5 -19.71 -4.74 -67.12
N CYS A 6 -19.60 -5.96 -66.66
CA CYS A 6 -20.14 -7.11 -67.44
C CYS A 6 -19.80 -8.45 -66.76
N PHE A 7 -20.79 -9.14 -66.28
CA PHE A 7 -21.22 -10.51 -66.49
C PHE A 7 -20.25 -11.46 -67.31
N VAL A 8 -20.06 -12.68 -66.73
CA VAL A 8 -20.52 -13.94 -67.32
C VAL A 8 -20.05 -15.16 -66.54
N ARG A 9 -20.99 -15.84 -65.93
CA ARG A 9 -21.20 -17.28 -65.74
C ARG A 9 -20.14 -18.26 -66.31
N ARG A 10 -19.82 -19.25 -65.45
CA ARG A 10 -20.09 -20.68 -65.82
C ARG A 10 -19.93 -21.59 -64.55
N ALA A 11 -20.85 -22.47 -64.51
CA ALA A 11 -21.15 -23.48 -63.49
C ALA A 11 -20.39 -24.80 -63.70
N LEU A 12 -20.52 -25.66 -62.64
CA LEU A 12 -20.40 -27.14 -62.62
C LEU A 12 -18.94 -27.66 -62.51
N TRP A 13 -18.54 -28.44 -61.48
CA TRP A 13 -19.02 -29.79 -61.18
C TRP A 13 -18.62 -30.17 -59.71
N ALA A 14 -19.48 -30.90 -59.06
CA ALA A 14 -19.31 -31.51 -57.77
C ALA A 14 -18.38 -32.73 -57.80
N ALA A 15 -17.55 -32.89 -56.79
CA ALA A 15 -17.09 -34.19 -56.35
C ALA A 15 -16.90 -34.15 -54.83
N ALA A 16 -17.79 -34.80 -54.15
CA ALA A 16 -17.71 -35.04 -52.69
C ALA A 16 -16.66 -36.09 -52.41
N LEU A 17 -15.63 -35.72 -51.66
CA LEU A 17 -14.79 -36.68 -50.93
C LEU A 17 -14.91 -36.39 -49.47
N ALA A 18 -15.70 -37.18 -48.76
CA ALA A 18 -15.80 -37.20 -47.33
C ALA A 18 -14.52 -37.84 -46.74
N GLY A 19 -13.56 -37.00 -46.43
CA GLY A 19 -12.39 -37.39 -45.64
C GLY A 19 -12.72 -37.23 -44.14
N ILE A 20 -12.94 -38.32 -43.45
CA ILE A 20 -13.03 -38.33 -41.98
C ILE A 20 -11.63 -38.08 -41.44
N VAL A 21 -11.37 -36.83 -41.03
CA VAL A 21 -10.17 -36.48 -40.28
C VAL A 21 -10.48 -36.83 -38.80
N LEU A 22 -10.05 -37.98 -38.36
CA LEU A 22 -9.99 -38.33 -36.93
C LEU A 22 -8.92 -37.43 -36.32
N SER A 23 -9.34 -36.30 -35.76
CA SER A 23 -8.46 -35.45 -34.97
C SER A 23 -8.22 -36.10 -33.59
N LEU A 24 -7.10 -36.79 -33.49
CA LEU A 24 -6.58 -37.24 -32.20
C LEU A 24 -6.08 -35.97 -31.44
N ALA A 25 -6.98 -35.34 -30.67
CA ALA A 25 -6.60 -34.32 -29.74
C ALA A 25 -5.79 -34.98 -28.61
N ALA A 26 -4.48 -34.80 -28.65
CA ALA A 26 -3.63 -35.19 -27.53
C ALA A 26 -4.04 -34.34 -26.29
N PRO A 27 -4.13 -34.93 -25.10
CA PRO A 27 -4.44 -34.15 -23.90
C PRO A 27 -3.32 -33.13 -23.67
N VAL A 28 -3.67 -31.84 -23.67
CA VAL A 28 -2.75 -30.78 -23.26
C VAL A 28 -2.40 -31.00 -21.79
N PRO A 29 -1.11 -31.16 -21.43
CA PRO A 29 -0.76 -31.32 -20.04
C PRO A 29 -1.24 -30.11 -19.23
N ALA A 30 -1.98 -30.35 -18.16
CA ALA A 30 -2.40 -29.30 -17.24
C ALA A 30 -1.14 -28.61 -16.70
N ILE A 31 -0.94 -27.34 -17.05
CA ILE A 31 0.14 -26.51 -16.49
C ILE A 31 -0.23 -26.28 -15.04
N SER A 32 0.38 -27.06 -14.13
CA SER A 32 0.27 -26.82 -12.70
C SER A 32 0.86 -25.44 -12.39
N THR A 33 0.05 -24.53 -11.86
CA THR A 33 0.52 -23.24 -11.35
C THR A 33 1.56 -23.50 -10.26
N PRO A 34 2.77 -22.93 -10.38
CA PRO A 34 3.81 -23.13 -9.38
C PRO A 34 3.34 -22.61 -8.02
N ALA A 35 3.72 -23.29 -6.93
CA ALA A 35 3.26 -22.98 -5.56
C ALA A 35 3.50 -21.55 -5.09
N TRP A 36 4.48 -20.84 -5.71
CA TRP A 36 4.74 -19.41 -5.43
C TRP A 36 3.70 -18.47 -6.07
N ALA A 37 2.89 -18.93 -7.00
CA ALA A 37 1.88 -18.11 -7.70
C ALA A 37 0.52 -18.08 -6.98
N GLN A 38 0.37 -18.83 -5.88
CA GLN A 38 -0.83 -18.76 -5.06
C GLN A 38 -0.65 -17.65 -4.02
N ALA A 39 -1.42 -16.56 -4.16
CA ALA A 39 -1.53 -15.58 -3.08
C ALA A 39 -1.95 -16.32 -1.79
N PRO A 40 -1.31 -16.05 -0.64
CA PRO A 40 -1.71 -16.67 0.61
C PRO A 40 -3.20 -16.42 0.86
N ALA A 41 -3.92 -17.49 1.22
CA ALA A 41 -5.33 -17.36 1.59
C ALA A 41 -5.47 -16.31 2.68
N ALA A 42 -6.50 -15.45 2.58
CA ALA A 42 -6.77 -14.47 3.61
C ALA A 42 -6.92 -15.20 4.97
N PRO A 43 -6.28 -14.73 6.03
CA PRO A 43 -6.33 -15.41 7.32
C PRO A 43 -7.76 -15.39 7.87
N THR A 44 -8.10 -16.44 8.60
CA THR A 44 -9.35 -16.45 9.39
C THR A 44 -9.27 -15.36 10.45
N ILE A 45 -10.26 -14.50 10.53
CA ILE A 45 -10.35 -13.45 11.54
C ILE A 45 -10.78 -14.09 12.87
N PRO A 46 -9.89 -14.08 13.90
CA PRO A 46 -10.18 -14.71 15.19
C PRO A 46 -11.17 -13.89 16.01
N LEU A 47 -12.01 -14.58 16.80
CA LEU A 47 -13.04 -13.94 17.62
C LEU A 47 -12.48 -13.34 18.93
N ASP A 48 -11.28 -13.72 19.33
CA ASP A 48 -10.62 -13.20 20.55
C ASP A 48 -9.93 -11.86 20.34
N GLY A 49 -9.89 -11.36 19.13
CA GLY A 49 -9.27 -10.09 18.78
C GLY A 49 -7.74 -10.14 18.61
N LYS A 50 -7.11 -11.33 18.68
CA LYS A 50 -5.66 -11.48 18.53
C LYS A 50 -5.32 -12.16 17.23
N LEU A 51 -4.45 -11.54 16.42
CA LEU A 51 -4.11 -12.04 15.10
C LEU A 51 -2.63 -11.86 14.82
N ALA A 52 -2.02 -12.86 14.17
CA ALA A 52 -0.73 -12.73 13.51
C ALA A 52 -0.93 -12.80 11.99
N TYR A 53 -0.44 -11.79 11.26
CA TYR A 53 -0.55 -11.75 9.80
C TYR A 53 0.68 -11.12 9.17
N ARG A 54 1.29 -11.76 8.18
CA ARG A 54 2.51 -11.30 7.47
C ARG A 54 3.65 -10.86 8.40
N GLY A 55 3.74 -11.49 9.57
CA GLY A 55 4.73 -11.18 10.61
C GLY A 55 4.36 -10.04 11.55
N PHE A 56 3.20 -9.41 11.38
CA PHE A 56 2.66 -8.43 12.33
C PHE A 56 1.85 -9.11 13.44
N THR A 57 1.96 -8.59 14.65
CA THR A 57 1.10 -8.97 15.78
C THR A 57 0.03 -7.90 15.98
N VAL A 58 -1.24 -8.30 15.98
CA VAL A 58 -2.40 -7.44 16.14
C VAL A 58 -3.10 -7.75 17.45
N ASP A 59 -3.45 -6.70 18.20
CA ASP A 59 -4.35 -6.76 19.35
C ASP A 59 -5.56 -5.86 19.10
N ALA A 60 -6.67 -6.49 18.72
CA ALA A 60 -7.98 -5.89 18.50
C ALA A 60 -8.99 -6.29 19.59
N THR A 61 -8.50 -6.73 20.75
CA THR A 61 -9.34 -7.23 21.86
C THR A 61 -10.39 -6.18 22.28
N GLU A 62 -10.04 -4.89 22.24
CA GLU A 62 -10.94 -3.80 22.62
C GLU A 62 -12.18 -3.71 21.72
N ILE A 63 -12.03 -4.07 20.44
CA ILE A 63 -13.11 -3.91 19.44
C ILE A 63 -13.75 -5.25 19.03
N LYS A 64 -13.37 -6.38 19.63
CA LYS A 64 -13.79 -7.71 19.19
C LYS A 64 -15.32 -7.91 19.14
N ASP A 65 -16.06 -7.19 19.99
CA ASP A 65 -17.51 -7.23 20.07
C ASP A 65 -18.21 -6.12 19.24
N ALA A 66 -17.45 -5.34 18.46
CA ALA A 66 -18.01 -4.30 17.61
C ALA A 66 -18.86 -4.88 16.49
N PRO A 67 -20.03 -4.29 16.16
CA PRO A 67 -20.92 -4.80 15.10
C PRO A 67 -20.24 -5.00 13.74
N GLN A 68 -19.23 -4.17 13.44
CA GLN A 68 -18.48 -4.22 12.18
C GLN A 68 -17.11 -4.89 12.31
N TYR A 69 -16.85 -5.65 13.38
CA TYR A 69 -15.55 -6.24 13.69
C TYR A 69 -14.91 -6.93 12.47
N LYS A 70 -15.65 -7.79 11.77
CA LYS A 70 -15.11 -8.49 10.59
C LYS A 70 -14.68 -7.53 9.48
N ALA A 71 -15.47 -6.51 9.18
CA ALA A 71 -15.15 -5.51 8.16
C ALA A 71 -13.91 -4.67 8.55
N ILE A 72 -13.82 -4.27 9.83
CA ILE A 72 -12.69 -3.54 10.38
C ILE A 72 -11.42 -4.39 10.26
N MET A 73 -11.47 -5.66 10.67
CA MET A 73 -10.31 -6.54 10.58
C MET A 73 -9.90 -6.81 9.11
N THR A 74 -10.85 -6.96 8.19
CA THR A 74 -10.54 -7.06 6.76
C THR A 74 -9.82 -5.81 6.25
N SER A 75 -10.29 -4.62 6.64
CA SER A 75 -9.63 -3.36 6.31
C SER A 75 -8.22 -3.27 6.92
N LEU A 76 -8.04 -3.74 8.16
CA LEU A 76 -6.73 -3.79 8.81
C LEU A 76 -5.76 -4.72 8.08
N LEU A 77 -6.22 -5.89 7.63
CA LEU A 77 -5.39 -6.80 6.82
C LEU A 77 -4.86 -6.10 5.57
N HIS A 78 -5.71 -5.32 4.89
CA HIS A 78 -5.28 -4.50 3.76
C HIS A 78 -4.23 -3.44 4.17
N GLN A 79 -4.38 -2.79 5.32
CA GLN A 79 -3.36 -1.86 5.84
C GLN A 79 -2.03 -2.57 6.12
N ILE A 80 -2.06 -3.81 6.61
CA ILE A 80 -0.85 -4.62 6.80
C ILE A 80 -0.22 -4.99 5.45
N ASP A 81 -1.03 -5.32 4.44
CA ASP A 81 -0.52 -5.60 3.08
C ASP A 81 0.17 -4.37 2.48
N ILE A 82 -0.40 -3.17 2.65
CA ILE A 82 0.26 -1.92 2.25
C ILE A 82 1.66 -1.82 2.87
N VAL A 83 1.80 -2.06 4.18
CA VAL A 83 3.10 -1.99 4.86
C VAL A 83 4.05 -3.08 4.36
N ALA A 84 3.57 -4.30 4.24
CA ALA A 84 4.39 -5.45 3.85
C ALA A 84 4.92 -5.34 2.40
N ASP A 85 4.18 -4.62 1.53
CA ASP A 85 4.47 -4.48 0.10
C ASP A 85 4.96 -3.09 -0.29
N CYS A 86 5.14 -2.16 0.66
CA CYS A 86 5.51 -0.75 0.40
C CYS A 86 6.91 -0.55 -0.20
N GLY A 87 7.75 -1.59 -0.25
CA GLY A 87 9.09 -1.50 -0.82
C GLY A 87 10.16 -0.99 0.13
N ALA A 88 9.86 -0.85 1.43
CA ALA A 88 10.87 -0.56 2.46
C ALA A 88 11.92 -1.69 2.51
N LYS A 89 13.14 -1.34 2.94
CA LYS A 89 14.24 -2.31 3.09
C LYS A 89 13.91 -3.38 4.14
N PRO A 90 14.53 -4.57 4.08
CA PRO A 90 14.26 -5.67 5.00
C PRO A 90 14.37 -5.28 6.49
N GLU A 91 15.36 -4.48 6.85
CA GLU A 91 15.57 -4.01 8.23
C GLU A 91 14.45 -3.09 8.73
N GLN A 92 13.87 -2.26 7.85
CA GLN A 92 12.74 -1.41 8.19
C GLN A 92 11.46 -2.22 8.32
N LEU A 93 11.23 -3.18 7.41
CA LEU A 93 10.11 -4.11 7.53
C LEU A 93 10.20 -4.95 8.80
N GLN A 94 11.40 -5.38 9.19
CA GLN A 94 11.62 -6.07 10.46
C GLN A 94 11.26 -5.17 11.64
N PHE A 95 11.69 -3.89 11.63
CA PHE A 95 11.31 -2.93 12.65
C PHE A 95 9.79 -2.75 12.72
N PHE A 96 9.11 -2.56 11.57
CA PHE A 96 7.65 -2.41 11.52
C PHE A 96 6.92 -3.63 12.07
N ARG A 97 7.34 -4.84 11.72
CA ARG A 97 6.80 -6.09 12.25
C ARG A 97 7.03 -6.29 13.75
N GLY A 98 8.07 -5.69 14.28
CA GLY A 98 8.35 -5.68 15.72
C GLY A 98 7.42 -4.79 16.54
N GLN A 99 6.57 -3.95 15.88
CA GLN A 99 5.60 -3.12 16.58
C GLN A 99 4.28 -3.88 16.75
N ILE A 100 3.69 -3.87 17.94
CA ILE A 100 2.32 -4.39 18.12
C ILE A 100 1.33 -3.39 17.51
N VAL A 101 0.36 -3.89 16.74
CA VAL A 101 -0.73 -3.07 16.18
C VAL A 101 -1.94 -3.19 17.09
N PHE A 102 -2.20 -2.16 17.88
CA PHE A 102 -3.40 -2.05 18.70
C PHE A 102 -4.54 -1.46 17.91
N VAL A 103 -5.71 -2.11 17.95
CA VAL A 103 -6.94 -1.58 17.32
C VAL A 103 -7.90 -1.12 18.41
N LYS A 104 -8.24 0.17 18.41
CA LYS A 104 -9.07 0.78 19.44
C LYS A 104 -10.27 1.52 18.87
N HIS A 105 -11.34 1.66 19.67
CA HIS A 105 -12.57 2.38 19.24
C HIS A 105 -12.27 3.83 18.86
N ALA A 106 -11.55 4.57 19.68
CA ALA A 106 -11.28 5.99 19.48
C ALA A 106 -9.87 6.33 20.00
N PRO A 107 -8.82 6.07 19.23
CA PRO A 107 -7.48 6.43 19.64
C PRO A 107 -7.31 7.95 19.71
N PRO A 108 -6.44 8.45 20.59
CA PRO A 108 -6.01 9.85 20.54
C PRO A 108 -5.49 10.17 19.14
N GLY A 109 -5.82 11.34 18.59
CA GLY A 109 -5.38 11.73 17.25
C GLY A 109 -6.30 11.29 16.10
N GLY A 110 -7.39 10.58 16.37
CA GLY A 110 -8.43 10.24 15.40
C GLY A 110 -8.24 8.87 14.75
N MET A 111 -7.62 8.76 13.56
CA MET A 111 -7.49 7.49 12.85
C MET A 111 -6.32 6.63 13.28
N GLY A 112 -5.30 7.21 13.91
CA GLY A 112 -4.12 6.51 14.40
C GLY A 112 -3.37 7.30 15.44
N HIS A 113 -2.44 6.65 16.15
CA HIS A 113 -1.61 7.27 17.15
C HIS A 113 -0.37 6.45 17.47
N PHE A 114 0.77 7.12 17.59
CA PHE A 114 1.98 6.58 18.16
C PHE A 114 2.28 7.25 19.50
N ASP A 115 2.38 6.45 20.59
CA ASP A 115 2.90 6.87 21.89
C ASP A 115 4.29 6.23 22.09
N SER A 116 5.28 7.03 22.40
CA SER A 116 6.67 6.56 22.63
C SER A 116 6.80 5.55 23.78
N ARG A 117 5.86 5.53 24.72
CA ARG A 117 5.80 4.60 25.87
C ARG A 117 5.08 3.29 25.54
N SER A 118 4.32 3.25 24.44
CA SER A 118 3.61 2.04 23.97
C SER A 118 4.60 1.06 23.29
N PRO A 119 4.44 -0.25 23.40
CA PRO A 119 5.25 -1.23 22.68
C PRO A 119 4.91 -1.31 21.19
N GLY A 120 4.00 -0.49 20.68
CA GLY A 120 3.55 -0.52 19.29
C GLY A 120 2.86 0.76 18.86
N VAL A 121 2.00 0.65 17.88
CA VAL A 121 1.18 1.72 17.31
C VAL A 121 -0.30 1.42 17.48
N THR A 122 -1.12 2.45 17.50
CA THR A 122 -2.58 2.32 17.61
C THR A 122 -3.24 2.79 16.32
N VAL A 123 -4.23 2.03 15.83
CA VAL A 123 -5.12 2.43 14.73
C VAL A 123 -6.56 2.39 15.20
N ALA A 124 -7.40 3.22 14.59
CA ALA A 124 -8.84 3.22 14.89
C ALA A 124 -9.51 1.95 14.35
N GLY A 125 -10.47 1.43 15.11
CA GLY A 125 -11.34 0.35 14.72
C GLY A 125 -12.41 0.81 13.72
N ILE A 126 -11.97 1.19 12.52
CA ILE A 126 -12.80 1.67 11.41
C ILE A 126 -12.48 0.90 10.13
N VAL A 127 -13.39 0.95 9.17
CA VAL A 127 -13.10 0.57 7.79
C VAL A 127 -12.40 1.75 7.12
N ALA A 128 -11.08 1.63 6.96
CA ALA A 128 -10.27 2.68 6.34
C ALA A 128 -10.46 2.72 4.82
N GLU A 129 -10.40 3.92 4.25
CA GLU A 129 -10.32 4.08 2.80
C GLU A 129 -9.02 3.49 2.26
N PRO A 130 -9.04 2.77 1.11
CA PRO A 130 -7.86 2.10 0.57
C PRO A 130 -6.65 3.01 0.31
N GLN A 131 -6.90 4.31 0.01
CA GLN A 131 -5.84 5.29 -0.27
C GLN A 131 -5.24 5.93 0.99
N LYS A 132 -5.71 5.56 2.18
CA LYS A 132 -5.21 6.08 3.46
C LYS A 132 -4.31 5.06 4.12
N PRO A 133 -2.99 5.12 3.96
CA PRO A 133 -2.05 4.18 4.57
C PRO A 133 -1.84 4.50 6.06
N ILE A 134 -2.90 4.37 6.88
CA ILE A 134 -2.91 4.79 8.29
C ILE A 134 -1.87 4.03 9.09
N LEU A 135 -1.83 2.70 8.96
CA LEU A 135 -0.86 1.88 9.69
C LEU A 135 0.59 2.24 9.31
N LEU A 136 0.87 2.42 8.03
CA LEU A 136 2.21 2.83 7.58
C LEU A 136 2.60 4.19 8.16
N HIS A 137 1.67 5.14 8.20
CA HIS A 137 1.90 6.46 8.78
C HIS A 137 2.28 6.37 10.27
N GLU A 138 1.57 5.61 11.08
CA GLU A 138 1.87 5.45 12.50
C GLU A 138 3.18 4.68 12.74
N LEU A 139 3.47 3.69 11.92
CA LEU A 139 4.76 2.98 11.97
C LEU A 139 5.94 3.89 11.61
N LEU A 140 5.73 4.88 10.73
CA LEU A 140 6.76 5.87 10.40
C LEU A 140 6.97 6.89 11.54
N HIS A 141 5.95 7.23 12.32
CA HIS A 141 6.14 7.96 13.57
C HIS A 141 7.00 7.16 14.55
N ALA A 142 6.70 5.86 14.70
CA ALA A 142 7.50 4.96 15.54
C ALA A 142 8.94 4.86 15.06
N TYR A 143 9.16 4.73 13.75
CA TYR A 143 10.48 4.69 13.12
C TYR A 143 11.27 5.98 13.35
N HIS A 144 10.63 7.14 13.11
CA HIS A 144 11.23 8.46 13.34
C HIS A 144 11.69 8.61 14.81
N PHE A 145 10.88 8.16 15.75
CA PHE A 145 11.19 8.30 17.17
C PHE A 145 12.21 7.27 17.67
N ARG A 146 12.15 6.02 17.23
CA ARG A 146 12.91 4.91 17.84
C ARG A 146 14.20 4.58 17.10
N VAL A 147 14.28 4.90 15.80
CA VAL A 147 15.37 4.47 14.93
C VAL A 147 16.20 5.64 14.42
N MET A 148 15.55 6.77 14.08
CA MET A 148 16.28 7.92 13.55
C MET A 148 17.16 8.56 14.63
N PRO A 149 18.41 8.98 14.29
CA PRO A 149 19.25 9.74 15.21
C PRO A 149 18.51 10.97 15.76
N ASP A 150 18.72 11.26 17.03
CA ASP A 150 18.10 12.39 17.74
C ASP A 150 16.55 12.41 17.70
N ARG A 151 15.92 11.30 17.26
CA ARG A 151 14.46 11.15 17.25
C ARG A 151 13.80 12.31 16.47
N TYR A 152 12.78 12.95 17.04
CA TYR A 152 12.08 14.09 16.43
C TYR A 152 12.92 15.38 16.30
N ARG A 153 14.17 15.37 16.80
CA ARG A 153 15.13 16.46 16.64
C ARG A 153 16.20 16.14 15.60
N ASN A 154 15.98 15.13 14.76
CA ASN A 154 16.88 14.80 13.67
C ASN A 154 17.13 16.02 12.78
N ALA A 155 18.39 16.46 12.68
CA ALA A 155 18.78 17.72 12.06
C ALA A 155 18.46 17.76 10.55
N GLU A 156 18.59 16.61 9.86
CA GLU A 156 18.30 16.53 8.43
C GLU A 156 16.80 16.70 8.17
N ILE A 157 15.95 15.95 8.90
CA ILE A 157 14.48 16.05 8.76
C ILE A 157 14.00 17.44 9.14
N LEU A 158 14.53 18.04 10.21
CA LEU A 158 14.21 19.42 10.58
C LEU A 158 14.56 20.42 9.46
N THR A 159 15.73 20.27 8.84
CA THR A 159 16.15 21.12 7.72
C THR A 159 15.20 20.98 6.53
N PHE A 160 14.79 19.78 6.18
CA PHE A 160 13.84 19.53 5.08
C PHE A 160 12.46 20.08 5.42
N PHE A 161 11.99 19.94 6.66
CA PHE A 161 10.73 20.51 7.12
C PHE A 161 10.71 22.05 7.02
N GLN A 162 11.76 22.72 7.50
CA GLN A 162 11.90 24.18 7.40
C GLN A 162 11.90 24.66 5.94
N ARG A 163 12.60 23.94 5.06
CA ARG A 163 12.57 24.21 3.62
C ARG A 163 11.18 24.03 3.02
N ALA A 164 10.44 22.99 3.45
CA ALA A 164 9.06 22.78 3.03
C ALA A 164 8.15 23.96 3.43
N GLN A 165 8.27 24.42 4.67
CA GLN A 165 7.50 25.57 5.16
C GLN A 165 7.82 26.87 4.38
N ALA A 166 9.09 27.07 4.04
CA ALA A 166 9.54 28.27 3.34
C ALA A 166 9.28 28.25 1.81
N SER A 167 9.06 27.05 1.23
CA SER A 167 9.02 26.88 -0.23
C SER A 167 7.78 27.44 -0.91
N GLY A 168 6.66 27.56 -0.18
CA GLY A 168 5.36 27.87 -0.77
C GLY A 168 4.78 26.77 -1.67
N ALA A 169 5.43 25.59 -1.75
CA ALA A 169 5.01 24.48 -2.60
C ALA A 169 3.77 23.75 -2.09
N TYR A 170 3.36 23.99 -0.84
CA TYR A 170 2.23 23.34 -0.19
C TYR A 170 1.22 24.39 0.30
N PRO A 171 -0.09 24.05 0.37
CA PRO A 171 -1.06 24.86 1.07
C PRO A 171 -0.58 25.13 2.50
N LYS A 172 -0.80 26.36 3.01
CA LYS A 172 -0.31 26.78 4.35
C LYS A 172 -0.85 25.92 5.49
N ASP A 173 -2.05 25.35 5.32
CA ASP A 173 -2.76 24.47 6.24
C ASP A 173 -2.53 22.98 5.94
N ALA A 174 -1.63 22.66 5.00
CA ALA A 174 -1.33 21.27 4.66
C ALA A 174 -0.86 20.50 5.91
N TYR A 175 -1.43 19.33 6.13
CA TYR A 175 -1.20 18.53 7.33
C TYR A 175 0.29 18.22 7.57
N LEU A 176 1.06 18.00 6.50
CA LEU A 176 2.51 17.80 6.56
C LEU A 176 3.27 19.01 7.11
N LEU A 177 2.70 20.21 7.10
CA LEU A 177 3.33 21.42 7.66
C LEU A 177 3.00 21.67 9.14
N LYS A 178 2.18 20.80 9.76
CA LYS A 178 1.76 20.94 11.16
C LYS A 178 2.95 20.87 12.13
N ASN A 179 3.84 19.91 11.92
CA ASN A 179 5.07 19.70 12.69
C ASN A 179 6.01 18.74 11.94
N VAL A 180 7.24 18.59 12.43
CA VAL A 180 8.27 17.75 11.83
C VAL A 180 7.90 16.26 11.81
N GLN A 181 7.14 15.78 12.80
CA GLN A 181 6.68 14.39 12.87
C GLN A 181 5.72 14.08 11.73
N GLU A 182 4.71 14.94 11.53
CA GLU A 182 3.74 14.77 10.45
C GLU A 182 4.39 14.98 9.07
N PHE A 183 5.33 15.92 8.96
CA PHE A 183 6.10 16.09 7.73
C PHE A 183 6.76 14.79 7.30
N PHE A 184 7.51 14.16 8.21
CA PHE A 184 8.19 12.90 7.90
C PHE A 184 7.20 11.77 7.63
N ALA A 185 6.20 11.55 8.50
CA ALA A 185 5.28 10.43 8.36
C ALA A 185 4.44 10.53 7.08
N VAL A 186 3.91 11.70 6.71
CA VAL A 186 3.13 11.90 5.48
C VAL A 186 4.01 11.69 4.24
N THR A 187 5.17 12.33 4.19
CA THR A 187 6.02 12.29 3.00
C THR A 187 6.70 10.94 2.80
N ALA A 188 7.10 10.26 3.89
CA ALA A 188 7.65 8.91 3.84
C ALA A 188 6.57 7.87 3.48
N SER A 189 5.33 7.99 3.99
CA SER A 189 4.20 7.15 3.56
C SER A 189 3.95 7.30 2.06
N LEU A 190 3.94 8.54 1.58
CA LEU A 190 3.78 8.81 0.16
C LEU A 190 4.93 8.24 -0.68
N TYR A 191 6.17 8.39 -0.21
CA TYR A 191 7.33 7.85 -0.88
C TYR A 191 7.23 6.32 -1.02
N LEU A 192 6.89 5.64 0.06
CA LEU A 192 6.81 4.17 0.12
C LEU A 192 5.58 3.62 -0.61
N TRP A 193 4.39 4.19 -0.38
CA TRP A 193 3.14 3.68 -0.92
C TRP A 193 2.79 4.24 -2.31
N GLY A 194 3.17 5.49 -2.62
CA GLY A 194 3.05 6.11 -3.93
C GLY A 194 1.85 7.02 -4.13
N ASN A 195 0.82 6.91 -3.30
CA ASN A 195 -0.36 7.75 -3.37
C ASN A 195 -0.98 7.93 -1.99
N VAL A 196 -1.38 9.16 -1.64
CA VAL A 196 -2.09 9.48 -0.39
C VAL A 196 -3.17 10.52 -0.65
N ASP A 197 -4.20 10.54 0.19
CA ASP A 197 -5.34 11.48 0.08
C ASP A 197 -5.01 12.93 0.46
N ARG A 198 -3.78 13.21 0.91
CA ARG A 198 -3.31 14.53 1.38
C ARG A 198 -2.21 15.09 0.50
N PRO A 199 -2.08 16.44 0.40
CA PRO A 199 -0.94 17.02 -0.29
C PRO A 199 0.40 16.46 0.23
N PRO A 200 1.36 16.16 -0.68
CA PRO A 200 1.37 16.40 -2.12
C PRO A 200 0.72 15.32 -3.01
N HIS A 201 0.00 14.36 -2.47
CA HIS A 201 -0.78 13.30 -3.09
C HIS A 201 0.01 12.24 -3.87
N THR A 202 1.03 12.60 -4.66
CA THR A 202 1.79 11.68 -5.49
C THR A 202 3.30 11.87 -5.34
N ARG A 203 4.06 10.82 -5.62
CA ARG A 203 5.55 10.86 -5.61
C ARG A 203 6.09 11.95 -6.53
N ASP A 204 5.51 12.13 -7.71
CA ASP A 204 6.00 13.13 -8.68
C ASP A 204 5.84 14.54 -8.14
N LYS A 205 4.72 14.84 -7.47
CA LYS A 205 4.52 16.14 -6.83
C LYS A 205 5.49 16.35 -5.66
N LEU A 206 5.75 15.32 -4.85
CA LEU A 206 6.75 15.40 -3.80
C LEU A 206 8.16 15.62 -4.38
N LYS A 207 8.53 14.88 -5.41
CA LYS A 207 9.82 15.01 -6.10
C LYS A 207 9.99 16.40 -6.72
N ALA A 208 8.95 16.92 -7.36
CA ALA A 208 8.97 18.26 -7.94
C ALA A 208 9.11 19.36 -6.86
N ALA A 209 8.37 19.23 -5.75
CA ALA A 209 8.40 20.20 -4.66
C ALA A 209 9.70 20.16 -3.85
N GLN A 210 10.30 18.97 -3.67
CA GLN A 210 11.47 18.75 -2.82
C GLN A 210 12.40 17.68 -3.38
N PRO A 211 13.11 17.94 -4.48
CA PRO A 211 13.94 16.92 -5.17
C PRO A 211 15.06 16.37 -4.29
N VAL A 212 15.71 17.21 -3.47
CA VAL A 212 16.80 16.78 -2.58
C VAL A 212 16.28 15.89 -1.46
N TYR A 213 15.15 16.26 -0.87
CA TYR A 213 14.49 15.43 0.15
C TYR A 213 14.00 14.09 -0.42
N TYR A 214 13.42 14.10 -1.61
CA TYR A 214 13.00 12.88 -2.30
C TYR A 214 14.18 11.92 -2.53
N ALA A 215 15.33 12.45 -2.96
CA ALA A 215 16.55 11.66 -3.10
C ALA A 215 17.05 11.10 -1.76
N TRP A 216 16.98 11.89 -0.69
CA TRP A 216 17.31 11.46 0.67
C TRP A 216 16.38 10.33 1.16
N LEU A 217 15.07 10.42 0.91
CA LEU A 217 14.14 9.31 1.18
C LEU A 217 14.55 8.03 0.43
N GLY A 218 15.05 8.17 -0.81
CA GLY A 218 15.59 7.05 -1.58
C GLY A 218 16.83 6.41 -0.95
N GLN A 219 17.72 7.20 -0.36
CA GLN A 219 18.85 6.68 0.40
C GLN A 219 18.37 5.95 1.68
N LEU A 220 17.42 6.54 2.38
CA LEU A 220 16.87 5.97 3.62
C LEU A 220 16.13 4.66 3.38
N PHE A 221 15.15 4.64 2.47
CA PHE A 221 14.22 3.53 2.28
C PHE A 221 14.54 2.60 1.11
N GLY A 222 15.44 3.00 0.23
CA GLY A 222 15.67 2.33 -1.05
C GLY A 222 14.84 2.96 -2.18
N VAL A 223 14.90 2.34 -3.36
CA VAL A 223 14.17 2.83 -4.54
C VAL A 223 12.68 2.55 -4.37
N ALA A 224 11.85 3.58 -4.49
CA ALA A 224 10.40 3.44 -4.50
C ALA A 224 9.94 2.55 -5.67
N LYS A 225 9.06 1.61 -5.41
CA LYS A 225 8.47 0.70 -6.41
C LYS A 225 7.37 1.36 -7.19
#